data_5bb603ec804a91c4414bb923f8a10851
#
_entry.id   5bb603ec804a91c4414bb923f8a10851
#
_cell.length_a   1.000
_cell.length_b   1.000
_cell.length_c   1.000
_cell.angle_alpha   90.00
_cell.angle_beta   90.00
_cell.angle_gamma   90.00
#
_symmetry.space_group_name_H-M   'P 1'
#
loop_
_entity.id
_entity.type
_entity.pdbx_description
1 polymer ?
#
loop_
_entity_poly.entity_id
_entity_poly.type
_entity_poly.pdbx_seq_one_letter_code
_entity_poly.pdbx_strand_id
1 'polypeptide(L)'
;MIINAESNGGNGHYFLANLNSYESEETFDLIHSMEVMYYLENPAETIKKISESWLKPGGRLIVGIDHYYENKASHSWQEKVGTPMLMLKEKEWLNIFKNSGLNEVEYWRSNDSDNWAGTLVLTGMKK
;
A
#
# COMPACT_ATOMS: atom_id res chain seq x y z
N MET A 1 -2.98 -4.71 -14.75
CA MET A 1 -4.24 -5.37 -15.13
C MET A 1 -4.11 -6.87 -15.03
N ILE A 2 -5.10 -7.50 -14.47
CA ILE A 2 -5.06 -8.94 -14.19
C ILE A 2 -4.87 -9.78 -15.46
N ILE A 3 -5.60 -9.45 -16.53
CA ILE A 3 -5.50 -10.18 -17.80
C ILE A 3 -4.06 -10.17 -18.33
N ASN A 4 -3.38 -9.02 -18.27
CA ASN A 4 -2.01 -8.92 -18.71
C ASN A 4 -1.06 -9.73 -17.82
N ALA A 5 -1.30 -9.74 -16.51
CA ALA A 5 -0.50 -10.52 -15.58
C ALA A 5 -0.63 -12.03 -15.85
N GLU A 6 -1.84 -12.50 -16.11
CA GLU A 6 -2.09 -13.89 -16.45
C GLU A 6 -1.46 -14.27 -17.79
N SER A 7 -1.58 -13.41 -18.80
CA SER A 7 -1.03 -13.70 -20.14
C SER A 7 0.50 -13.66 -20.17
N ASN A 8 1.15 -12.98 -19.23
CA ASN A 8 2.60 -12.96 -19.11
C ASN A 8 3.16 -14.24 -18.46
N GLY A 9 2.29 -15.12 -18.02
CA GLY A 9 2.68 -16.35 -17.37
C GLY A 9 2.97 -16.14 -15.88
N GLY A 10 3.49 -17.15 -15.26
CA GLY A 10 3.78 -17.15 -13.83
C GLY A 10 2.93 -18.18 -13.10
N ASN A 11 3.31 -18.48 -11.87
CA ASN A 11 2.65 -19.49 -11.04
C ASN A 11 1.62 -18.90 -10.08
N GLY A 12 1.29 -17.61 -10.27
CA GLY A 12 0.35 -16.91 -9.41
C GLY A 12 -1.11 -17.16 -9.76
N HIS A 13 -1.95 -16.94 -8.80
CA HIS A 13 -3.40 -16.93 -8.97
C HIS A 13 -3.87 -15.48 -9.00
N TYR A 14 -4.61 -15.11 -10.04
CA TYR A 14 -5.07 -13.73 -10.24
C TYR A 14 -6.58 -13.68 -10.24
N PHE A 15 -7.14 -12.67 -9.58
CA PHE A 15 -8.58 -12.45 -9.60
C PHE A 15 -8.87 -10.95 -9.46
N LEU A 16 -10.01 -10.53 -9.96
CA LEU A 16 -10.47 -9.15 -9.89
C LEU A 16 -11.34 -8.98 -8.64
N ALA A 17 -10.98 -8.02 -7.79
CA ALA A 17 -11.74 -7.74 -6.59
C ALA A 17 -11.62 -6.26 -6.22
N ASN A 18 -12.62 -5.76 -5.51
CA ASN A 18 -12.56 -4.43 -4.90
C ASN A 18 -11.88 -4.57 -3.54
N LEU A 19 -10.74 -3.95 -3.39
CA LEU A 19 -9.94 -4.07 -2.16
C LEU A 19 -10.68 -3.58 -0.91
N ASN A 20 -11.58 -2.63 -1.06
CA ASN A 20 -12.36 -2.11 0.07
C ASN A 20 -13.36 -3.12 0.63
N SER A 21 -13.87 -4.01 -0.22
CA SER A 21 -14.91 -4.97 0.15
C SER A 21 -14.45 -6.42 0.14
N TYR A 22 -13.26 -6.68 -0.38
CA TYR A 22 -12.73 -8.04 -0.48
C TYR A 22 -12.48 -8.65 0.91
N GLU A 23 -12.91 -9.88 1.08
CA GLU A 23 -12.63 -10.68 2.26
C GLU A 23 -11.85 -11.91 1.83
N SER A 24 -10.66 -12.10 2.37
CA SER A 24 -9.84 -13.26 2.04
C SER A 24 -10.17 -14.41 2.98
N GLU A 25 -10.37 -15.60 2.42
CA GLU A 25 -10.51 -16.83 3.20
C GLU A 25 -9.16 -17.40 3.60
N GLU A 26 -8.10 -16.91 2.97
CA GLU A 26 -6.73 -17.35 3.25
C GLU A 26 -5.97 -16.27 4.02
N THR A 27 -4.92 -16.69 4.72
CA THR A 27 -3.97 -15.81 5.37
C THR A 27 -2.61 -15.97 4.72
N PHE A 28 -1.78 -14.93 4.84
CA PHE A 28 -0.54 -14.84 4.08
C PHE A 28 0.64 -14.48 4.98
N ASP A 29 1.82 -14.96 4.60
CA ASP A 29 3.07 -14.63 5.26
C ASP A 29 3.58 -13.24 4.86
N LEU A 30 3.29 -12.83 3.62
CA LEU A 30 3.72 -11.56 3.07
C LEU A 30 2.63 -10.98 2.20
N ILE A 31 2.29 -9.73 2.47
CA ILE A 31 1.39 -8.96 1.61
C ILE A 31 2.15 -7.73 1.14
N HIS A 32 2.14 -7.50 -0.15
CA HIS A 32 2.84 -6.40 -0.80
C HIS A 32 1.86 -5.57 -1.61
N SER A 33 1.96 -4.26 -1.47
CA SER A 33 1.16 -3.31 -2.24
C SER A 33 2.07 -2.19 -2.73
N MET A 34 1.97 -1.87 -4.02
CA MET A 34 2.76 -0.81 -4.63
C MET A 34 1.84 0.10 -5.43
N GLU A 35 1.86 1.39 -5.12
CA GLU A 35 1.10 2.42 -5.84
C GLU A 35 -0.43 2.20 -5.82
N VAL A 36 -0.98 1.70 -4.72
CA VAL A 36 -2.40 1.38 -4.59
C VAL A 36 -3.08 2.17 -3.48
N MET A 37 -2.47 2.24 -2.32
CA MET A 37 -3.14 2.71 -1.09
C MET A 37 -3.68 4.14 -1.17
N TYR A 38 -3.06 5.01 -1.93
CA TYR A 38 -3.53 6.39 -2.06
C TYR A 38 -4.74 6.54 -3.01
N TYR A 39 -5.13 5.48 -3.71
CA TYR A 39 -6.38 5.46 -4.48
C TYR A 39 -7.60 5.09 -3.62
N LEU A 40 -7.37 4.57 -2.42
CA LEU A 40 -8.45 4.18 -1.51
C LEU A 40 -8.97 5.38 -0.75
N GLU A 41 -10.28 5.42 -0.51
CA GLU A 41 -10.89 6.50 0.28
C GLU A 41 -10.46 6.42 1.75
N ASN A 42 -10.33 5.20 2.27
CA ASN A 42 -9.94 4.97 3.65
C ASN A 42 -8.87 3.89 3.75
N PRO A 43 -7.62 4.23 3.43
CA PRO A 43 -6.54 3.24 3.50
C PRO A 43 -6.29 2.71 4.91
N ALA A 44 -6.60 3.50 5.95
CA ALA A 44 -6.44 3.07 7.34
C ALA A 44 -7.29 1.83 7.63
N GLU A 45 -8.53 1.81 7.16
CA GLU A 45 -9.43 0.68 7.35
C GLU A 45 -8.93 -0.55 6.61
N THR A 46 -8.46 -0.37 5.37
CA THR A 46 -7.93 -1.49 4.58
C THR A 46 -6.66 -2.07 5.21
N ILE A 47 -5.75 -1.22 5.67
CA ILE A 47 -4.51 -1.67 6.30
C ILE A 47 -4.81 -2.39 7.61
N LYS A 48 -5.78 -1.91 8.36
CA LYS A 48 -6.23 -2.59 9.59
C LYS A 48 -6.80 -3.97 9.29
N LYS A 49 -7.64 -4.09 8.26
CA LYS A 49 -8.18 -5.37 7.81
C LYS A 49 -7.07 -6.34 7.40
N ILE A 50 -6.09 -5.86 6.66
CA ILE A 50 -4.93 -6.67 6.27
C ILE A 50 -4.22 -7.20 7.52
N SER A 51 -3.95 -6.30 8.48
CA SER A 51 -3.27 -6.66 9.72
C SER A 51 -4.05 -7.70 10.53
N GLU A 52 -5.35 -7.51 10.67
CA GLU A 52 -6.17 -8.36 11.54
C GLU A 52 -6.57 -9.68 10.91
N SER A 53 -6.88 -9.66 9.61
CA SER A 53 -7.58 -10.80 8.97
C SER A 53 -6.79 -11.49 7.87
N TRP A 54 -5.83 -10.81 7.24
CA TRP A 54 -5.16 -11.37 6.06
C TRP A 54 -3.72 -11.82 6.34
N LEU A 55 -3.07 -11.29 7.36
CA LEU A 55 -1.72 -11.71 7.73
C LEU A 55 -1.75 -12.84 8.74
N LYS A 56 -0.87 -13.82 8.53
CA LYS A 56 -0.57 -14.82 9.56
C LYS A 56 0.23 -14.17 10.70
N PRO A 57 0.15 -14.70 11.92
CA PRO A 57 1.11 -14.27 12.96
C PRO A 57 2.54 -14.38 12.45
N GLY A 58 3.32 -13.33 12.63
CA GLY A 58 4.66 -13.24 12.06
C GLY A 58 4.70 -12.75 10.62
N GLY A 59 3.55 -12.61 9.97
CA GLY A 59 3.45 -12.12 8.59
C GLY A 59 3.75 -10.63 8.48
N ARG A 60 4.14 -10.19 7.31
CA ARG A 60 4.58 -8.83 7.06
C ARG A 60 3.78 -8.17 5.94
N LEU A 61 3.44 -6.90 6.15
CA LEU A 61 2.89 -6.02 5.13
C LEU A 61 3.95 -5.04 4.68
N ILE A 62 4.12 -4.88 3.36
CA ILE A 62 5.00 -3.87 2.77
C ILE A 62 4.18 -3.05 1.78
N VAL A 63 4.17 -1.74 1.96
CA VAL A 63 3.45 -0.80 1.10
C VAL A 63 4.42 0.23 0.55
N GLY A 64 4.37 0.45 -0.76
CA GLY A 64 5.12 1.52 -1.41
C GLY A 64 4.16 2.51 -2.07
N ILE A 65 4.42 3.79 -1.90
CA ILE A 65 3.64 4.87 -2.51
C ILE A 65 4.55 5.98 -2.99
N ASP A 66 4.22 6.55 -4.14
CA ASP A 66 4.90 7.73 -4.66
C ASP A 66 4.09 9.00 -4.44
N HIS A 67 2.78 8.87 -4.26
CA HIS A 67 1.89 10.01 -4.04
C HIS A 67 1.75 10.31 -2.56
N TYR A 68 2.49 11.28 -2.08
CA TYR A 68 2.40 11.77 -0.70
C TYR A 68 2.89 13.22 -0.64
N TYR A 69 2.52 13.92 0.41
CA TYR A 69 2.71 15.37 0.50
C TYR A 69 4.15 15.82 0.29
N GLU A 70 5.12 15.13 0.89
CA GLU A 70 6.53 15.49 0.79
C GLU A 70 7.13 15.24 -0.59
N ASN A 71 6.43 14.47 -1.44
CA ASN A 71 6.84 14.29 -2.83
C ASN A 71 6.09 15.28 -3.71
N LYS A 72 6.63 16.47 -3.86
CA LYS A 72 6.01 17.57 -4.60
C LYS A 72 5.74 17.21 -6.06
N ALA A 73 6.56 16.36 -6.66
CA ALA A 73 6.37 15.90 -8.02
C ALA A 73 5.01 15.20 -8.23
N SER A 74 4.44 14.63 -7.17
CA SER A 74 3.16 13.92 -7.24
C SER A 74 1.93 14.81 -7.04
N HIS A 75 2.11 16.09 -6.69
CA HIS A 75 0.99 16.96 -6.33
C HIS A 75 0.00 17.20 -7.47
N SER A 76 0.44 17.12 -8.71
CA SER A 76 -0.41 17.33 -9.89
C SER A 76 -1.03 16.04 -10.43
N TRP A 77 -0.76 14.91 -9.82
CA TRP A 77 -1.14 13.62 -10.39
C TRP A 77 -2.65 13.40 -10.43
N GLN A 78 -3.37 13.77 -9.40
CA GLN A 78 -4.83 13.61 -9.38
C GLN A 78 -5.48 14.32 -10.57
N GLU A 79 -5.06 15.55 -10.83
CA GLU A 79 -5.55 16.34 -11.94
C GLU A 79 -5.14 15.74 -13.28
N LYS A 80 -3.87 15.34 -13.42
CA LYS A 80 -3.34 14.79 -14.68
C LYS A 80 -3.95 13.43 -15.02
N VAL A 81 -4.16 12.58 -14.04
CA VAL A 81 -4.69 11.23 -14.22
C VAL A 81 -6.22 11.24 -14.30
N GLY A 82 -6.86 12.22 -13.64
CA GLY A 82 -8.31 12.31 -13.59
C GLY A 82 -8.97 11.33 -12.64
N THR A 83 -8.21 10.81 -11.68
CA THR A 83 -8.70 9.87 -10.67
C THR A 83 -8.41 10.44 -9.28
N PRO A 84 -9.39 10.43 -8.37
CA PRO A 84 -9.14 10.90 -7.01
C PRO A 84 -8.00 10.15 -6.32
N MET A 85 -7.12 10.89 -5.69
CA MET A 85 -6.00 10.36 -4.93
C MET A 85 -5.96 11.04 -3.56
N LEU A 86 -5.71 10.25 -2.53
CA LEU A 86 -5.62 10.77 -1.17
C LEU A 86 -4.21 11.30 -0.92
N MET A 87 -4.12 12.60 -0.63
CA MET A 87 -2.85 13.24 -0.32
C MET A 87 -2.63 13.28 1.18
N LEU A 88 -1.77 12.41 1.68
CA LEU A 88 -1.38 12.38 3.07
C LEU A 88 0.10 12.70 3.22
N LYS A 89 0.46 13.18 4.39
CA LYS A 89 1.86 13.38 4.76
C LYS A 89 2.48 12.04 5.16
N GLU A 90 3.79 11.95 5.03
CA GLU A 90 4.56 10.78 5.48
C GLU A 90 4.19 10.38 6.91
N LYS A 91 4.10 11.37 7.81
CA LYS A 91 3.74 11.14 9.20
C LYS A 91 2.33 10.52 9.34
N GLU A 92 1.40 10.94 8.50
CA GLU A 92 0.04 10.39 8.53
C GLU A 92 0.02 8.93 8.08
N TRP A 93 0.77 8.59 7.03
CA TRP A 93 0.93 7.20 6.61
C TRP A 93 1.56 6.35 7.70
N LEU A 94 2.60 6.88 8.35
CA LEU A 94 3.24 6.18 9.45
C LEU A 94 2.28 5.91 10.61
N ASN A 95 1.45 6.90 10.96
CA ASN A 95 0.46 6.74 12.00
C ASN A 95 -0.61 5.69 11.65
N ILE A 96 -1.01 5.62 10.38
CA ILE A 96 -1.93 4.57 9.91
C ILE A 96 -1.35 3.19 10.20
N PHE A 97 -0.08 2.97 9.87
CA PHE A 97 0.59 1.70 10.15
C PHE A 97 0.67 1.40 11.65
N LYS A 98 1.06 2.39 12.44
CA LYS A 98 1.19 2.22 13.89
C LYS A 98 -0.14 1.94 14.58
N ASN A 99 -1.23 2.50 14.06
CA ASN A 99 -2.56 2.35 14.64
C ASN A 99 -3.33 1.14 14.09
N SER A 100 -2.75 0.39 13.18
CA SER A 100 -3.42 -0.75 12.53
C SER A 100 -3.25 -2.08 13.25
N GLY A 101 -2.49 -2.10 14.33
CA GLY A 101 -2.15 -3.34 15.05
C GLY A 101 -0.85 -3.98 14.58
N LEU A 102 -0.17 -3.39 13.62
CA LEU A 102 1.13 -3.87 13.18
C LEU A 102 2.23 -3.50 14.18
N ASN A 103 3.23 -4.35 14.29
CA ASN A 103 4.38 -4.17 15.17
C ASN A 103 5.64 -3.97 14.33
N GLU A 104 6.69 -3.46 14.96
CA GLU A 104 7.97 -3.22 14.31
C GLU A 104 7.79 -2.42 13.02
N VAL A 105 7.01 -1.35 13.10
CA VAL A 105 6.74 -0.49 11.96
C VAL A 105 8.00 0.30 11.61
N GLU A 106 8.40 0.21 10.35
CA GLU A 106 9.54 0.93 9.81
C GLU A 106 9.14 1.61 8.51
N TYR A 107 9.89 2.65 8.12
CA TYR A 107 9.67 3.32 6.86
C TYR A 107 10.97 3.93 6.34
N TRP A 108 11.04 4.09 5.03
CA TRP A 108 12.18 4.73 4.38
C TRP A 108 11.74 5.25 3.01
N ARG A 109 12.60 6.05 2.39
CA ARG A 109 12.40 6.51 1.02
C ARG A 109 13.42 5.84 0.12
N SER A 110 12.95 5.30 -1.01
CA SER A 110 13.77 4.57 -1.96
C SER A 110 13.88 5.35 -3.27
N ASN A 111 15.06 5.39 -3.84
CA ASN A 111 15.35 6.03 -5.13
C ASN A 111 15.06 7.54 -5.18
N ASP A 112 15.28 8.23 -4.08
CA ASP A 112 15.14 9.70 -4.06
C ASP A 112 16.22 10.37 -4.92
N SER A 113 15.88 11.54 -5.45
CA SER A 113 16.77 12.36 -6.28
C SER A 113 16.40 13.84 -6.09
N ASP A 114 17.08 14.74 -6.79
CA ASP A 114 16.94 16.19 -6.57
C ASP A 114 15.49 16.70 -6.65
N ASN A 115 14.71 16.19 -7.59
CA ASN A 115 13.32 16.63 -7.78
C ASN A 115 12.30 15.53 -7.50
N TRP A 116 12.72 14.50 -6.78
CA TRP A 116 11.91 13.31 -6.51
C TRP A 116 12.18 12.84 -5.08
N ALA A 117 11.17 12.93 -4.22
CA ALA A 117 11.33 12.56 -2.81
C ALA A 117 11.55 11.07 -2.59
N GLY A 118 11.34 10.26 -3.61
CA GLY A 118 11.48 8.82 -3.53
C GLY A 118 10.16 8.10 -3.30
N THR A 119 10.19 6.80 -3.44
CA THR A 119 9.06 5.94 -3.05
C THR A 119 9.06 5.80 -1.55
N LEU A 120 7.98 6.23 -0.91
CA LEU A 120 7.81 6.02 0.52
C LEU A 120 7.43 4.56 0.75
N VAL A 121 8.28 3.83 1.45
CA VAL A 121 8.05 2.43 1.79
C VAL A 121 7.74 2.34 3.28
N LEU A 122 6.64 1.66 3.60
CA LEU A 122 6.23 1.42 4.98
C LEU A 122 6.04 -0.08 5.17
N THR A 123 6.48 -0.59 6.29
CA THR A 123 6.37 -2.01 6.60
C THR A 123 6.04 -2.21 8.08
N GLY A 124 5.39 -3.32 8.37
CA GLY A 124 5.10 -3.74 9.72
C GLY A 124 4.77 -5.21 9.73
N MET A 125 4.77 -5.82 10.90
CA MET A 125 4.47 -7.24 11.02
C MET A 125 3.40 -7.51 12.04
N LYS A 126 2.65 -8.58 11.81
CA LYS A 126 1.66 -9.07 12.75
C LYS A 126 2.35 -9.90 13.81
N LYS A 127 2.05 -9.59 15.04
CA LYS A 127 2.64 -10.29 16.18
C LYS A 127 2.01 -11.65 16.42
#